data_edd589fdd5244ebd679d4351dc02113b
#
_entry.id   edd589fdd5244ebd679d4351dc02113b
#
_cell.length_a   1.000
_cell.length_b   1.000
_cell.length_c   1.000
_cell.angle_alpha   90.00
_cell.angle_beta   90.00
_cell.angle_gamma   90.00
#
_symmetry.space_group_name_H-M   'P 1'
#
loop_
_entity.id
_entity.type
_entity.pdbx_description
1 polymer ?
#
loop_
_entity_poly.entity_id
_entity_poly.type
_entity_poly.pdbx_seq_one_letter_code
_entity_poly.pdbx_strand_id
1 'polypeptide(L)'
;LDRIADYITFIHNGELVFTKEFYEIEEGYAIVKGGTELLDRDTEKEFISIRKSNHGFEALTANKNRIETIFGEMVMIEKPTLEDIMFYTKKRSEQYV
;
A
#
# COMPACT_ATOMS: atom_id res chain seq x y z
N LEU A 1 10.71 -5.61 -27.32
CA LEU A 1 9.30 -5.25 -27.20
C LEU A 1 9.17 -3.84 -26.64
N ASP A 2 8.62 -2.96 -27.46
CA ASP A 2 8.36 -1.62 -27.01
C ASP A 2 7.18 -1.64 -26.03
N ARG A 3 7.41 -1.05 -24.89
CA ARG A 3 6.41 -0.99 -23.84
C ARG A 3 5.81 0.40 -23.82
N ILE A 4 4.50 0.45 -23.94
CA ILE A 4 3.79 1.71 -23.76
C ILE A 4 3.65 1.95 -22.27
N ALA A 5 4.24 3.03 -21.78
CA ALA A 5 4.15 3.40 -20.38
C ALA A 5 2.83 4.11 -20.12
N ASP A 6 2.02 3.53 -19.25
CA ASP A 6 0.82 4.17 -18.73
C ASP A 6 1.13 4.76 -17.36
N TYR A 7 0.66 5.96 -17.13
CA TYR A 7 0.87 6.65 -15.87
C TYR A 7 -0.45 6.83 -15.13
N ILE A 8 -0.40 6.66 -13.82
CA ILE A 8 -1.52 6.91 -12.94
C ILE A 8 -1.20 8.15 -12.12
N THR A 9 -2.08 9.13 -12.17
CA THR A 9 -1.95 10.37 -11.40
C THR A 9 -3.08 10.43 -10.39
N PHE A 10 -2.73 10.53 -9.12
CA PHE A 10 -3.71 10.69 -8.05
C PHE A 10 -3.76 12.14 -7.62
N ILE A 11 -4.98 12.69 -7.59
CA ILE A 11 -5.25 14.06 -7.18
C ILE A 11 -6.23 14.02 -6.01
N HIS A 12 -5.94 14.79 -4.98
CA HIS A 12 -6.81 14.89 -3.82
C HIS A 12 -6.91 16.36 -3.41
N ASN A 13 -8.14 16.87 -3.31
CA ASN A 13 -8.41 18.27 -2.99
C ASN A 13 -7.71 19.25 -3.91
N GLY A 14 -7.63 18.92 -5.20
CA GLY A 14 -6.99 19.76 -6.20
C GLY A 14 -5.47 19.71 -6.20
N GLU A 15 -4.87 18.92 -5.30
CA GLU A 15 -3.42 18.78 -5.23
C GLU A 15 -2.96 17.43 -5.76
N LEU A 16 -1.83 17.47 -6.44
CA LEU A 16 -1.20 16.25 -6.95
C LEU A 16 -0.64 15.46 -5.77
N VAL A 17 -1.11 14.22 -5.60
CA VAL A 17 -0.58 13.32 -4.57
C VAL A 17 0.64 12.59 -5.10
N PHE A 18 0.50 11.91 -6.23
CA PHE A 18 1.63 11.32 -6.92
C PHE A 18 1.28 11.00 -8.37
N THR A 19 2.32 10.83 -9.17
CA THR A 19 2.23 10.29 -10.53
C THR A 19 3.20 9.13 -10.60
N LYS A 20 2.71 7.94 -10.95
CA LYS A 20 3.55 6.76 -11.07
C LYS A 20 3.18 5.96 -12.31
N GLU A 21 4.18 5.30 -12.86
CA GLU A 21 3.97 4.35 -13.93
C GLU A 21 3.08 3.21 -13.43
N PHE A 22 2.09 2.82 -14.22
CA PHE A 22 1.18 1.74 -13.86
C PHE A 22 1.91 0.45 -13.51
N TYR A 23 3.00 0.19 -14.23
CA TYR A 23 3.84 -0.98 -13.98
C TYR A 23 4.41 -0.99 -12.56
N GLU A 24 4.88 0.15 -12.08
CA GLU A 24 5.42 0.25 -10.72
C GLU A 24 4.35 -0.07 -9.67
N ILE A 25 3.13 0.38 -9.91
CA ILE A 25 2.01 0.10 -9.02
C ILE A 25 1.68 -1.39 -9.04
N GLU A 26 1.61 -1.98 -10.24
CA GLU A 26 1.27 -3.38 -10.40
C GLU A 26 2.30 -4.32 -9.75
N GLU A 27 3.57 -4.00 -9.88
CA GLU A 27 4.66 -4.85 -9.41
C GLU A 27 5.01 -4.63 -7.94
N GLY A 28 4.85 -3.43 -7.43
CA GLY A 28 5.32 -3.08 -6.10
C GLY A 28 4.23 -2.96 -5.03
N TYR A 29 3.06 -2.52 -5.41
CA TYR A 29 2.00 -2.27 -4.44
C TYR A 29 1.24 -3.55 -4.10
N ALA A 30 0.89 -3.68 -2.83
CA ALA A 30 0.11 -4.83 -2.38
C ALA A 30 -0.73 -4.47 -1.16
N ILE A 31 -1.87 -5.16 -1.04
CA ILE A 31 -2.66 -5.15 0.19
C ILE A 31 -2.14 -6.29 1.05
N VAL A 32 -1.88 -5.99 2.31
CA VAL A 32 -1.34 -6.95 3.27
C VAL A 32 -2.34 -7.12 4.41
N LYS A 33 -2.69 -8.36 4.70
CA LYS A 33 -3.64 -8.68 5.78
C LYS A 33 -2.98 -9.64 6.77
N GLY A 34 -3.19 -9.40 8.04
CA GLY A 34 -2.64 -10.27 9.08
C GLY A 34 -3.17 -9.92 10.45
N GLY A 35 -2.66 -10.60 11.45
CA GLY A 35 -3.03 -10.33 12.84
C GLY A 35 -2.31 -9.11 13.38
N THR A 36 -2.98 -8.37 14.24
CA THR A 36 -2.39 -7.14 14.81
C THR A 36 -1.16 -7.42 15.67
N GLU A 37 -0.99 -8.65 16.15
CA GLU A 37 0.20 -9.05 16.93
C GLU A 37 1.49 -8.98 16.09
N LEU A 38 1.37 -8.94 14.77
CA LEU A 38 2.53 -8.82 13.89
C LEU A 38 3.04 -7.39 13.77
N LEU A 39 2.24 -6.42 14.20
CA LEU A 39 2.57 -5.01 14.07
C LEU A 39 3.31 -4.50 15.29
N ASP A 40 4.39 -3.78 15.04
CA ASP A 40 5.10 -3.01 16.05
C ASP A 40 5.54 -1.70 15.41
N ARG A 41 6.24 -0.85 16.16
CA ARG A 41 6.66 0.46 15.69
C ARG A 41 7.49 0.39 14.41
N ASP A 42 8.35 -0.61 14.31
CA ASP A 42 9.24 -0.75 13.15
C ASP A 42 8.52 -1.32 11.94
N THR A 43 7.66 -2.32 12.13
CA THR A 43 6.94 -2.92 11.02
C THR A 43 5.86 -2.02 10.46
N GLU A 44 5.24 -1.18 11.30
CA GLU A 44 4.24 -0.22 10.81
C GLU A 44 4.82 0.78 9.83
N LYS A 45 6.11 1.08 9.92
CA LYS A 45 6.78 2.00 8.99
C LYS A 45 6.90 1.45 7.58
N GLU A 46 6.74 0.14 7.42
CA GLU A 46 6.83 -0.50 6.12
C GLU A 46 5.57 -0.30 5.28
N PHE A 47 4.52 0.25 5.87
CA PHE A 47 3.25 0.44 5.19
C PHE A 47 2.96 1.91 4.92
N ILE A 48 2.24 2.17 3.84
CA ILE A 48 1.77 3.51 3.52
C ILE A 48 0.74 3.96 4.55
N SER A 49 -0.23 3.10 4.84
CA SER A 49 -1.16 3.30 5.94
C SER A 49 -1.78 1.96 6.33
N ILE A 50 -2.37 1.91 7.52
CA ILE A 50 -2.86 0.68 8.12
C ILE A 50 -4.25 0.92 8.67
N ARG A 51 -5.13 -0.06 8.45
CA ARG A 51 -6.45 -0.09 9.07
C ARG A 51 -6.53 -1.31 9.99
N LYS A 52 -6.77 -1.05 11.28
CA LYS A 52 -6.87 -2.10 12.29
C LYS A 52 -8.33 -2.36 12.64
N SER A 53 -8.64 -3.61 12.92
CA SER A 53 -9.97 -4.03 13.34
C SER A 53 -9.85 -5.15 14.36
N ASN A 54 -11.00 -5.63 14.86
CA ASN A 54 -11.02 -6.77 15.76
C ASN A 54 -10.54 -8.07 15.10
N HIS A 55 -10.53 -8.10 13.79
CA HIS A 55 -10.14 -9.28 13.02
C HIS A 55 -8.71 -9.25 12.51
N GLY A 56 -7.95 -8.20 12.85
CA GLY A 56 -6.58 -8.05 12.39
C GLY A 56 -6.35 -6.70 11.74
N PHE A 57 -5.39 -6.65 10.81
CA PHE A 57 -5.11 -5.42 10.09
C PHE A 57 -5.15 -5.64 8.59
N GLU A 58 -5.40 -4.55 7.87
CA GLU A 58 -5.24 -4.47 6.43
C GLU A 58 -4.44 -3.21 6.13
N ALA A 59 -3.45 -3.34 5.28
CA ALA A 59 -2.53 -2.23 5.02
C ALA A 59 -2.09 -2.23 3.57
N LEU A 60 -1.65 -1.07 3.11
CA LEU A 60 -1.09 -0.92 1.77
C LEU A 60 0.41 -0.74 1.88
N THR A 61 1.17 -1.50 1.10
CA THR A 61 2.61 -1.32 0.96
C THR A 61 2.95 -0.95 -0.48
N ALA A 62 4.02 -0.19 -0.64
CA ALA A 62 4.58 0.11 -1.95
C ALA A 62 5.75 -0.82 -2.29
N ASN A 63 6.10 -1.74 -1.40
CA ASN A 63 7.21 -2.67 -1.60
C ASN A 63 6.82 -4.08 -1.15
N LYS A 64 6.13 -4.77 -2.02
CA LYS A 64 5.65 -6.13 -1.78
C LYS A 64 6.79 -7.08 -1.39
N ASN A 65 7.92 -6.99 -2.08
CA ASN A 65 9.04 -7.88 -1.82
C ASN A 65 9.59 -7.72 -0.40
N ARG A 66 9.62 -6.48 0.08
CA ARG A 66 10.06 -6.20 1.44
C ARG A 66 9.14 -6.86 2.47
N ILE A 67 7.85 -6.79 2.24
CA ILE A 67 6.86 -7.41 3.13
C ILE A 67 7.01 -8.92 3.13
N GLU A 68 7.21 -9.53 1.98
CA GLU A 68 7.46 -10.97 1.89
C GLU A 68 8.71 -11.38 2.68
N THR A 69 9.74 -10.54 2.63
CA THR A 69 10.97 -10.80 3.37
C THR A 69 10.77 -10.71 4.88
N ILE A 70 10.02 -9.71 5.32
CA ILE A 70 9.81 -9.47 6.77
C ILE A 70 8.84 -10.47 7.39
N PHE A 71 7.71 -10.69 6.73
CA PHE A 71 6.60 -11.46 7.31
C PHE A 71 6.46 -12.87 6.76
N GLY A 72 6.94 -13.11 5.55
CA GLY A 72 6.79 -14.42 4.90
C GLY A 72 5.34 -14.84 4.81
N GLU A 73 5.06 -16.05 5.28
CA GLU A 73 3.73 -16.64 5.20
C GLU A 73 2.78 -16.18 6.32
N MET A 74 3.26 -15.36 7.24
CA MET A 74 2.44 -14.89 8.36
C MET A 74 1.37 -13.90 7.94
N VAL A 75 1.48 -13.34 6.75
CA VAL A 75 0.50 -12.39 6.21
C VAL A 75 -0.04 -12.89 4.88
N MET A 76 -1.23 -12.41 4.54
CA MET A 76 -1.83 -12.63 3.23
C MET A 76 -1.55 -11.39 2.37
N ILE A 77 -1.03 -11.60 1.17
CA ILE A 77 -0.70 -10.52 0.24
C ILE A 77 -1.62 -10.62 -0.96
N GLU A 78 -2.32 -9.53 -1.24
CA GLU A 78 -3.28 -9.45 -2.34
C GLU A 78 -2.93 -8.30 -3.26
N LYS A 79 -3.35 -8.43 -4.51
CA LYS A 79 -3.19 -7.35 -5.48
C LYS A 79 -4.20 -6.24 -5.15
N PRO A 80 -3.77 -4.98 -5.01
CA PRO A 80 -4.69 -3.90 -4.70
C PRO A 80 -5.46 -3.44 -5.94
N THR A 81 -6.66 -2.92 -5.73
CA THR A 81 -7.35 -2.17 -6.76
C THR A 81 -6.85 -0.72 -6.72
N LEU A 82 -7.14 0.05 -7.76
CA LEU A 82 -6.82 1.48 -7.75
C LEU A 82 -7.57 2.20 -6.63
N GLU A 83 -8.79 1.75 -6.33
CA GLU A 83 -9.56 2.32 -5.22
C GLU A 83 -8.88 2.08 -3.87
N ASP A 84 -8.31 0.89 -3.66
CA ASP A 84 -7.55 0.57 -2.46
C ASP A 84 -6.36 1.50 -2.31
N ILE A 85 -5.62 1.71 -3.39
CA ILE A 85 -4.44 2.57 -3.37
C ILE A 85 -4.83 4.00 -3.05
N MET A 86 -5.91 4.49 -3.66
CA MET A 86 -6.42 5.83 -3.39
C MET A 86 -6.84 5.99 -1.93
N PHE A 87 -7.58 5.02 -1.41
CA PHE A 87 -8.07 5.05 -0.03
C PHE A 87 -6.92 5.14 0.97
N TYR A 88 -5.94 4.26 0.86
CA TYR A 88 -4.84 4.22 1.82
C TYR A 88 -3.86 5.38 1.66
N THR A 89 -3.65 5.84 0.45
CA THR A 89 -2.80 7.01 0.21
C THR A 89 -3.44 8.26 0.80
N LYS A 90 -4.75 8.42 0.59
CA LYS A 90 -5.51 9.52 1.17
C LYS A 90 -5.50 9.47 2.70
N LYS A 91 -5.69 8.28 3.26
CA LYS A 91 -5.67 8.07 4.72
C LYS A 91 -4.34 8.50 5.31
N ARG A 92 -3.24 8.15 4.68
CA ARG A 92 -1.91 8.58 5.11
C ARG A 92 -1.78 10.11 5.08
N SER A 93 -2.22 10.71 3.98
CA SER A 93 -2.16 12.17 3.81
C SER A 93 -2.91 12.90 4.92
N GLU A 94 -4.07 12.39 5.31
CA GLU A 94 -4.89 12.98 6.37
C GLU A 94 -4.26 12.84 7.76
N GLN A 95 -3.43 11.82 7.98
CA GLN A 95 -2.77 11.60 9.27
C GLN A 95 -1.65 12.59 9.56
N TYR A 96 -1.17 13.31 8.56
CA TYR A 96 -0.04 14.22 8.69
C TYR A 96 -0.45 15.70 8.61
N VAL A 97 -1.72 15.96 8.70
CA VAL A 97 -2.23 17.35 8.71
C VAL A 97 -2.12 17.97 10.09
#